data_09724340c0a4ed805b260cadc94a543e
#
_entry.id   09724340c0a4ed805b260cadc94a543e
#
_cell.length_a   1.000
_cell.length_b   1.000
_cell.length_c   1.000
_cell.angle_alpha   90.00
_cell.angle_beta   90.00
_cell.angle_gamma   90.00
#
_symmetry.space_group_name_H-M   'P 1'
#
loop_
_entity.id
_entity.type
_entity.pdbx_description
1 polymer ?
#
loop_
_entity_poly.entity_id
_entity_poly.type
_entity_poly.pdbx_seq_one_letter_code
_entity_poly.pdbx_strand_id
1 'polypeptide(L)'
;MLFRSSLNDLLSAARSDAIYLQVLSSYRSYETQFDLYWDEVQRLLDEGYGQEDAEQKAAEKYVVPGTSEHCTGLGVDLVPLRNEYKLDETFAELDEYQWLVSHCAKYGFIPRYPAGCEEHTQMTAEPWHFRYVGVEAAQAIVKQGVCLEEYLQNLRK
;
A
#
# COMPACT_ATOMS: atom_id res chain seq x y z
N MET A 1 14.07 1.58 -12.54
CA MET A 1 14.93 0.38 -12.35
C MET A 1 15.08 -0.03 -10.89
N LEU A 2 15.34 0.88 -9.95
CA LEU A 2 15.56 0.53 -8.54
C LEU A 2 14.37 -0.18 -7.86
N PHE A 3 13.15 0.32 -8.00
CA PHE A 3 11.95 -0.30 -7.41
C PHE A 3 11.81 -1.79 -7.75
N ARG A 4 11.87 -2.13 -9.04
CA ARG A 4 11.68 -3.51 -9.51
C ARG A 4 12.77 -4.46 -9.01
N SER A 5 14.05 -4.05 -9.02
CA SER A 5 15.13 -4.87 -8.48
C SER A 5 14.98 -5.07 -6.99
N SER A 6 14.73 -3.99 -6.23
CA SER A 6 14.50 -4.05 -4.78
C SER A 6 13.30 -4.94 -4.40
N LEU A 7 12.21 -4.89 -5.17
CA LEU A 7 11.06 -5.76 -4.95
C LEU A 7 11.41 -7.24 -5.19
N ASN A 8 12.13 -7.54 -6.26
CA ASN A 8 12.58 -8.89 -6.54
C ASN A 8 13.51 -9.43 -5.45
N ASP A 9 14.41 -8.59 -4.94
CA ASP A 9 15.32 -8.95 -3.87
C ASP A 9 14.56 -9.21 -2.55
N LEU A 10 13.56 -8.38 -2.21
CA LEU A 10 12.67 -8.57 -1.06
C LEU A 10 11.91 -9.90 -1.15
N LEU A 11 11.26 -10.17 -2.31
CA LEU A 11 10.50 -11.41 -2.51
C LEU A 11 11.40 -12.66 -2.51
N SER A 12 12.62 -12.54 -3.01
CA SER A 12 13.61 -13.62 -3.00
C SER A 12 14.08 -13.93 -1.58
N ALA A 13 14.32 -12.90 -0.76
CA ALA A 13 14.66 -13.06 0.64
C ALA A 13 13.51 -13.70 1.44
N ALA A 14 12.27 -13.24 1.24
CA ALA A 14 11.09 -13.84 1.86
C ALA A 14 10.98 -15.34 1.55
N ARG A 15 11.16 -15.70 0.28
CA ARG A 15 11.15 -17.12 -0.13
C ARG A 15 12.25 -17.95 0.51
N SER A 16 13.44 -17.37 0.72
CA SER A 16 14.55 -18.04 1.40
C SER A 16 14.25 -18.34 2.86
N ASP A 17 13.42 -17.51 3.48
CA ASP A 17 12.94 -17.67 4.86
C ASP A 17 11.62 -18.46 4.93
N ALA A 18 11.23 -19.15 3.83
CA ALA A 18 9.98 -19.89 3.68
C ALA A 18 8.70 -19.01 3.82
N ILE A 19 8.82 -17.71 3.60
CA ILE A 19 7.70 -16.77 3.51
C ILE A 19 7.32 -16.60 2.04
N TYR A 20 6.09 -16.95 1.69
CA TYR A 20 5.62 -16.98 0.31
C TYR A 20 4.64 -15.83 0.07
N LEU A 21 5.09 -14.84 -0.68
CA LEU A 21 4.37 -13.62 -1.02
C LEU A 21 4.09 -13.55 -2.52
N GLN A 22 3.02 -12.87 -2.88
CA GLN A 22 2.71 -12.48 -4.25
C GLN A 22 2.41 -10.99 -4.32
N VAL A 23 2.68 -10.40 -5.49
CA VAL A 23 2.26 -9.06 -5.84
C VAL A 23 0.82 -9.13 -6.32
N LEU A 24 -0.09 -8.48 -5.61
CA LEU A 24 -1.49 -8.39 -5.99
C LEU A 24 -1.73 -7.20 -6.92
N SER A 25 -1.13 -6.06 -6.61
CA SER A 25 -1.21 -4.82 -7.39
C SER A 25 0.13 -4.07 -7.31
N SER A 26 0.49 -3.38 -8.40
CA SER A 26 1.67 -2.52 -8.42
C SER A 26 1.37 -1.24 -9.21
N TYR A 27 2.08 -0.96 -10.31
CA TYR A 27 1.77 0.21 -11.13
C TYR A 27 0.35 0.15 -11.69
N ARG A 28 -0.36 1.27 -11.56
CA ARG A 28 -1.69 1.50 -12.13
C ARG A 28 -1.69 2.85 -12.84
N SER A 29 -2.08 2.89 -14.12
CA SER A 29 -2.18 4.16 -14.83
C SER A 29 -3.28 5.04 -14.25
N TYR A 30 -3.20 6.35 -14.52
CA TYR A 30 -4.27 7.28 -14.13
C TYR A 30 -5.61 6.87 -14.74
N GLU A 31 -5.61 6.46 -16.01
CA GLU A 31 -6.81 6.03 -16.74
C GLU A 31 -7.43 4.79 -16.07
N THR A 32 -6.61 3.80 -15.73
CA THR A 32 -7.10 2.60 -15.02
C THR A 32 -7.68 2.96 -13.65
N GLN A 33 -7.03 3.87 -12.92
CA GLN A 33 -7.56 4.34 -11.63
C GLN A 33 -8.86 5.11 -11.79
N PHE A 34 -8.96 5.92 -12.85
CA PHE A 34 -10.17 6.68 -13.19
C PHE A 34 -11.34 5.73 -13.48
N ASP A 35 -11.13 4.73 -14.34
CA ASP A 35 -12.15 3.74 -14.70
C ASP A 35 -12.63 2.97 -13.45
N LEU A 36 -11.72 2.45 -12.62
CA LEU A 36 -12.05 1.72 -11.38
C LEU A 36 -12.92 2.54 -10.42
N TYR A 37 -12.59 3.82 -10.25
CA TYR A 37 -13.34 4.71 -9.36
C TYR A 37 -14.72 5.00 -9.90
N TRP A 38 -14.82 5.40 -11.17
CA TRP A 38 -16.09 5.79 -11.76
C TRP A 38 -17.02 4.62 -12.08
N ASP A 39 -16.48 3.43 -12.38
CA ASP A 39 -17.26 2.19 -12.48
C ASP A 39 -17.92 1.84 -11.15
N GLU A 40 -17.19 2.02 -10.02
CA GLU A 40 -17.75 1.80 -8.69
C GLU A 40 -18.81 2.87 -8.34
N VAL A 41 -18.57 4.14 -8.67
CA VAL A 41 -19.57 5.20 -8.50
C VAL A 41 -20.84 4.83 -9.27
N GLN A 42 -20.72 4.44 -10.56
CA GLN A 42 -21.86 4.07 -11.36
C GLN A 42 -22.61 2.86 -10.80
N ARG A 43 -21.89 1.85 -10.33
CA ARG A 43 -22.50 0.67 -9.69
C ARG A 43 -23.34 1.07 -8.46
N LEU A 44 -22.83 1.98 -7.64
CA LEU A 44 -23.52 2.48 -6.44
C LEU A 44 -24.74 3.33 -6.80
N LEU A 45 -24.68 4.16 -7.86
CA LEU A 45 -25.82 4.89 -8.39
C LEU A 45 -26.93 3.95 -8.88
N ASP A 46 -26.55 2.86 -9.56
CA ASP A 46 -27.50 1.85 -10.05
C ASP A 46 -28.16 1.08 -8.88
N GLU A 47 -27.48 1.00 -7.71
CA GLU A 47 -28.03 0.47 -6.46
C GLU A 47 -28.95 1.48 -5.72
N GLY A 48 -29.05 2.73 -6.21
CA GLY A 48 -29.97 3.75 -5.69
C GLY A 48 -29.33 4.72 -4.68
N TYR A 49 -28.01 4.74 -4.51
CA TYR A 49 -27.33 5.78 -3.72
C TYR A 49 -27.41 7.13 -4.44
N GLY A 50 -27.40 8.22 -3.65
CA GLY A 50 -27.22 9.56 -4.20
C GLY A 50 -25.81 9.78 -4.73
N GLN A 51 -25.60 10.79 -5.60
CA GLN A 51 -24.29 11.06 -6.21
C GLN A 51 -23.18 11.24 -5.17
N GLU A 52 -23.39 12.08 -4.16
CA GLU A 52 -22.42 12.38 -3.10
C GLU A 52 -22.05 11.13 -2.28
N ASP A 53 -23.09 10.35 -1.89
CA ASP A 53 -22.89 9.10 -1.13
C ASP A 53 -22.14 8.06 -1.97
N ALA A 54 -22.46 7.96 -3.28
CA ALA A 54 -21.81 7.03 -4.19
C ALA A 54 -20.33 7.37 -4.38
N GLU A 55 -19.99 8.65 -4.57
CA GLU A 55 -18.59 9.10 -4.68
C GLU A 55 -17.81 8.88 -3.38
N GLN A 56 -18.41 9.16 -2.22
CA GLN A 56 -17.77 8.92 -0.93
C GLN A 56 -17.50 7.43 -0.70
N LYS A 57 -18.47 6.57 -0.96
CA LYS A 57 -18.31 5.11 -0.82
C LYS A 57 -17.32 4.53 -1.82
N ALA A 58 -17.31 5.04 -3.05
CA ALA A 58 -16.32 4.63 -4.05
C ALA A 58 -14.89 4.99 -3.61
N ALA A 59 -14.71 6.16 -2.95
CA ALA A 59 -13.41 6.60 -2.43
C ALA A 59 -12.88 5.73 -1.28
N GLU A 60 -13.76 5.04 -0.54
CA GLU A 60 -13.37 4.08 0.49
C GLU A 60 -12.74 2.81 -0.12
N LYS A 61 -13.12 2.46 -1.34
CA LYS A 61 -12.64 1.25 -2.04
C LYS A 61 -11.54 1.55 -3.06
N TYR A 62 -11.70 2.63 -3.79
CA TYR A 62 -10.77 3.11 -4.79
C TYR A 62 -10.49 4.59 -4.53
N VAL A 63 -9.27 4.93 -4.14
CA VAL A 63 -8.91 6.34 -3.92
C VAL A 63 -9.20 7.19 -5.16
N VAL A 64 -9.55 8.44 -4.93
CA VAL A 64 -9.91 9.39 -6.00
C VAL A 64 -8.81 9.44 -7.07
N PRO A 65 -9.16 9.44 -8.38
CA PRO A 65 -8.18 9.50 -9.47
C PRO A 65 -7.17 10.65 -9.30
N GLY A 66 -5.88 10.31 -9.43
CA GLY A 66 -4.79 11.26 -9.22
C GLY A 66 -4.20 11.25 -7.81
N THR A 67 -4.80 10.56 -6.82
CA THR A 67 -4.29 10.47 -5.45
C THR A 67 -3.68 9.10 -5.12
N SER A 68 -3.84 8.11 -6.00
CA SER A 68 -3.30 6.76 -5.78
C SER A 68 -1.77 6.72 -5.91
N GLU A 69 -1.10 6.16 -4.91
CA GLU A 69 0.36 5.91 -4.97
C GLU A 69 0.76 4.88 -6.03
N HIS A 70 -0.15 3.99 -6.43
CA HIS A 70 0.09 3.05 -7.54
C HIS A 70 0.40 3.78 -8.85
N CYS A 71 -0.16 4.98 -9.06
CA CYS A 71 0.13 5.80 -10.24
C CYS A 71 1.56 6.35 -10.27
N THR A 72 2.25 6.36 -9.15
CA THR A 72 3.67 6.78 -9.07
C THR A 72 4.63 5.68 -9.51
N GLY A 73 4.17 4.41 -9.55
CA GLY A 73 5.01 3.24 -9.76
C GLY A 73 5.92 2.91 -8.57
N LEU A 74 5.63 3.47 -7.38
CA LEU A 74 6.38 3.25 -6.14
C LEU A 74 5.58 2.53 -5.05
N GLY A 75 4.27 2.30 -5.27
CA GLY A 75 3.39 1.52 -4.41
C GLY A 75 3.28 0.07 -4.89
N VAL A 76 3.13 -0.86 -3.94
CA VAL A 76 2.89 -2.28 -4.21
C VAL A 76 2.04 -2.90 -3.11
N ASP A 77 1.06 -3.70 -3.52
CA ASP A 77 0.27 -4.54 -2.61
C ASP A 77 0.87 -5.94 -2.59
N LEU A 78 1.32 -6.35 -1.41
CA LEU A 78 1.91 -7.65 -1.13
C LEU A 78 0.96 -8.45 -0.24
N VAL A 79 0.71 -9.69 -0.63
CA VAL A 79 -0.18 -10.61 0.11
C VAL A 79 0.43 -12.01 0.14
N PRO A 80 -0.03 -12.90 1.04
CA PRO A 80 0.39 -14.29 1.03
C PRO A 80 0.11 -14.96 -0.31
N LEU A 81 0.98 -15.86 -0.74
CA LEU A 81 0.78 -16.67 -1.93
C LEU A 81 -0.29 -17.76 -1.67
N ARG A 82 -1.55 -17.40 -1.84
CA ARG A 82 -2.73 -18.28 -1.68
C ARG A 82 -3.71 -18.01 -2.81
N ASN A 83 -4.53 -19.00 -3.16
CA ASN A 83 -5.43 -18.93 -4.32
C ASN A 83 -6.55 -17.89 -4.16
N GLU A 84 -6.97 -17.57 -2.94
CA GLU A 84 -8.04 -16.60 -2.66
C GLU A 84 -7.63 -15.76 -1.46
N TYR A 85 -6.91 -14.66 -1.71
CA TYR A 85 -6.60 -13.71 -0.67
C TYR A 85 -7.44 -12.43 -0.85
N LYS A 86 -8.09 -12.00 0.23
CA LYS A 86 -8.79 -10.72 0.28
C LYS A 86 -7.89 -9.67 0.92
N LEU A 87 -7.93 -8.45 0.41
CA LEU A 87 -7.31 -7.30 1.08
C LEU A 87 -8.16 -6.94 2.28
N ASP A 88 -7.71 -7.34 3.46
CA ASP A 88 -8.35 -7.00 4.72
C ASP A 88 -7.31 -6.88 5.86
N GLU A 89 -7.74 -6.32 6.97
CA GLU A 89 -6.88 -6.03 8.12
C GLU A 89 -6.27 -7.28 8.77
N THR A 90 -6.85 -8.47 8.53
CA THR A 90 -6.35 -9.73 9.12
C THR A 90 -4.96 -10.10 8.60
N PHE A 91 -4.51 -9.51 7.49
CA PHE A 91 -3.13 -9.68 7.03
C PHE A 91 -2.12 -9.25 8.09
N ALA A 92 -2.42 -8.23 8.89
CA ALA A 92 -1.54 -7.76 9.96
C ALA A 92 -1.23 -8.82 11.02
N GLU A 93 -2.08 -9.84 11.17
CA GLU A 93 -1.91 -10.92 12.15
C GLU A 93 -1.05 -12.08 11.64
N LEU A 94 -0.71 -12.08 10.33
CA LEU A 94 0.00 -13.19 9.69
C LEU A 94 1.52 -13.08 9.80
N ASP A 95 2.19 -14.22 9.81
CA ASP A 95 3.65 -14.33 9.84
C ASP A 95 4.29 -13.61 8.65
N GLU A 96 3.63 -13.63 7.49
CA GLU A 96 4.07 -12.93 6.28
C GLU A 96 4.16 -11.42 6.48
N TYR A 97 3.19 -10.82 7.16
CA TYR A 97 3.24 -9.39 7.49
C TYR A 97 4.33 -9.06 8.50
N GLN A 98 4.43 -9.85 9.56
CA GLN A 98 5.46 -9.67 10.60
C GLN A 98 6.87 -9.76 9.99
N TRP A 99 7.06 -10.69 9.06
CA TRP A 99 8.31 -10.79 8.30
C TRP A 99 8.54 -9.55 7.44
N LEU A 100 7.52 -9.10 6.69
CA LEU A 100 7.62 -7.90 5.84
C LEU A 100 8.00 -6.66 6.66
N VAL A 101 7.33 -6.38 7.76
CA VAL A 101 7.60 -5.21 8.61
C VAL A 101 9.04 -5.23 9.14
N SER A 102 9.56 -6.41 9.49
CA SER A 102 10.92 -6.55 10.03
C SER A 102 12.02 -6.49 8.97
N HIS A 103 11.70 -6.70 7.69
CA HIS A 103 12.69 -6.84 6.62
C HIS A 103 12.60 -5.80 5.50
N CYS A 104 11.41 -5.24 5.23
CA CYS A 104 11.16 -4.41 4.05
C CYS A 104 12.11 -3.21 3.93
N ALA A 105 12.51 -2.59 5.06
CA ALA A 105 13.40 -1.44 5.07
C ALA A 105 14.80 -1.72 4.50
N LYS A 106 15.29 -2.96 4.60
CA LYS A 106 16.57 -3.38 3.98
C LYS A 106 16.55 -3.28 2.47
N TYR A 107 15.35 -3.35 1.88
CA TYR A 107 15.11 -3.31 0.44
C TYR A 107 14.50 -1.96 -0.02
N GLY A 108 14.41 -0.98 0.90
CA GLY A 108 13.94 0.36 0.60
C GLY A 108 12.42 0.52 0.62
N PHE A 109 11.69 -0.43 1.19
CA PHE A 109 10.24 -0.36 1.36
C PHE A 109 9.87 -0.03 2.80
N ILE A 110 8.68 0.57 2.95
CA ILE A 110 8.02 0.80 4.24
C ILE A 110 6.56 0.34 4.17
N PRO A 111 5.95 -0.13 5.28
CA PRO A 111 4.49 -0.13 5.39
C PRO A 111 4.00 1.31 5.20
N ARG A 112 3.08 1.53 4.26
CA ARG A 112 2.71 2.89 3.89
C ARG A 112 1.65 3.48 4.81
N TYR A 113 0.67 2.69 5.18
CA TYR A 113 -0.45 3.06 6.02
C TYR A 113 -0.52 2.15 7.24
N PRO A 114 0.47 2.26 8.17
CA PRO A 114 0.47 1.45 9.38
C PRO A 114 -0.61 1.94 10.35
N ALA A 115 -1.17 1.02 11.13
CA ALA A 115 -2.13 1.34 12.19
C ALA A 115 -1.53 2.36 13.18
N GLY A 116 -2.35 3.34 13.57
CA GLY A 116 -1.95 4.44 14.46
C GLY A 116 -1.36 5.66 13.74
N CYS A 117 -1.30 5.65 12.41
CA CYS A 117 -0.84 6.79 11.60
C CYS A 117 -1.97 7.48 10.81
N GLU A 118 -3.23 7.14 11.04
CA GLU A 118 -4.39 7.58 10.25
C GLU A 118 -4.55 9.11 10.26
N GLU A 119 -4.22 9.78 11.37
CA GLU A 119 -4.27 11.25 11.46
C GLU A 119 -3.26 11.93 10.52
N HIS A 120 -2.12 11.29 10.27
CA HIS A 120 -1.07 11.82 9.40
C HIS A 120 -1.26 11.41 7.95
N THR A 121 -1.66 10.17 7.70
CA THR A 121 -1.80 9.61 6.35
C THR A 121 -3.13 9.93 5.70
N GLN A 122 -4.16 10.25 6.50
CA GLN A 122 -5.55 10.41 6.08
C GLN A 122 -6.14 9.16 5.39
N MET A 123 -5.53 7.99 5.70
CA MET A 123 -5.93 6.68 5.17
C MET A 123 -6.15 5.72 6.32
N THR A 124 -7.08 4.81 6.17
CA THR A 124 -7.21 3.64 7.07
C THR A 124 -5.98 2.75 6.95
N ALA A 125 -5.72 1.94 7.97
CA ALA A 125 -4.59 1.02 7.95
C ALA A 125 -4.71 0.01 6.79
N GLU A 126 -3.64 -0.10 6.00
CA GLU A 126 -3.53 -1.03 4.88
C GLU A 126 -2.28 -1.90 5.03
N PRO A 127 -2.34 -3.02 5.76
CA PRO A 127 -1.16 -3.85 6.01
C PRO A 127 -0.55 -4.46 4.76
N TRP A 128 -1.29 -4.54 3.66
CA TRP A 128 -0.81 -5.04 2.37
C TRP A 128 -0.03 -4.01 1.56
N HIS A 129 -0.23 -2.69 1.81
CA HIS A 129 0.31 -1.62 0.98
C HIS A 129 1.69 -1.17 1.44
N PHE A 130 2.69 -1.37 0.57
CA PHE A 130 4.09 -1.00 0.79
C PHE A 130 4.54 0.07 -0.20
N ARG A 131 5.32 1.04 0.31
CA ARG A 131 5.88 2.13 -0.49
C ARG A 131 7.41 2.01 -0.58
N TYR A 132 7.94 2.13 -1.79
CA TYR A 132 9.37 2.28 -2.00
C TYR A 132 9.80 3.73 -1.78
N VAL A 133 10.76 3.94 -0.89
CA VAL A 133 11.34 5.26 -0.54
C VAL A 133 12.86 5.27 -0.63
N GLY A 134 13.47 4.13 -1.01
CA GLY A 134 14.92 3.93 -0.98
C GLY A 134 15.40 3.44 0.39
N VAL A 135 16.53 2.75 0.41
CA VAL A 135 17.02 2.01 1.60
C VAL A 135 17.30 2.95 2.77
N GLU A 136 17.98 4.06 2.52
CA GLU A 136 18.36 5.01 3.57
C GLU A 136 17.13 5.61 4.28
N ALA A 137 16.17 6.11 3.50
CA ALA A 137 14.94 6.67 4.05
C ALA A 137 14.09 5.60 4.75
N ALA A 138 13.95 4.41 4.16
CA ALA A 138 13.18 3.32 4.76
C ALA A 138 13.73 2.92 6.13
N GLN A 139 15.05 2.74 6.25
CA GLN A 139 15.69 2.42 7.52
C GLN A 139 15.55 3.53 8.55
N ALA A 140 15.62 4.80 8.13
CA ALA A 140 15.44 5.94 9.01
C ALA A 140 14.00 6.02 9.55
N ILE A 141 13.00 5.82 8.68
CA ILE A 141 11.57 5.82 9.02
C ILE A 141 11.27 4.72 10.06
N VAL A 142 11.66 3.48 9.75
CA VAL A 142 11.41 2.34 10.64
C VAL A 142 12.16 2.50 11.98
N LYS A 143 13.40 2.98 11.96
CA LYS A 143 14.17 3.24 13.19
C LYS A 143 13.54 4.31 14.10
N GLN A 144 12.92 5.33 13.51
CA GLN A 144 12.25 6.41 14.24
C GLN A 144 10.83 6.00 14.68
N GLY A 145 10.23 4.96 14.10
CA GLY A 145 8.87 4.53 14.39
C GLY A 145 7.81 5.56 13.97
N VAL A 146 8.04 6.23 12.83
CA VAL A 146 7.17 7.30 12.31
C VAL A 146 6.60 6.93 10.95
N CYS A 147 5.52 7.59 10.52
CA CYS A 147 5.02 7.46 9.16
C CYS A 147 5.83 8.32 8.16
N LEU A 148 5.58 8.15 6.86
CA LEU A 148 6.28 8.91 5.81
C LEU A 148 6.06 10.42 5.95
N GLU A 149 4.85 10.84 6.28
CA GLU A 149 4.48 12.24 6.46
C GLU A 149 5.29 12.91 7.59
N GLU A 150 5.35 12.26 8.75
CA GLU A 150 6.13 12.75 9.89
C GLU A 150 7.63 12.81 9.58
N TYR A 151 8.15 11.78 8.91
CA TYR A 151 9.54 11.77 8.47
C TYR A 151 9.85 12.95 7.55
N LEU A 152 8.99 13.20 6.55
CA LEU A 152 9.16 14.33 5.62
C LEU A 152 9.04 15.69 6.31
N GLN A 153 8.16 15.83 7.31
CA GLN A 153 8.05 17.05 8.13
C GLN A 153 9.34 17.27 8.93
N ASN A 154 9.93 16.21 9.49
CA ASN A 154 11.17 16.31 10.27
C ASN A 154 12.38 16.71 9.41
N LEU A 155 12.41 16.35 8.14
CA LEU A 155 13.47 16.76 7.21
C LEU A 155 13.42 18.25 6.83
N ARG A 156 12.27 18.91 7.04
CA ARG A 156 12.07 20.33 6.68
C ARG A 156 12.40 21.28 7.83
N LYS A 157 12.67 20.77 9.02
CA LYS A 157 13.09 21.53 10.21
C LYS A 157 14.60 21.69 10.26
#